data_08ef9a490eb5fae5e5b4d26c5593d069
#
_entry.id   08ef9a490eb5fae5e5b4d26c5593d069
#
_cell.length_a   1.000
_cell.length_b   1.000
_cell.length_c   1.000
_cell.angle_alpha   90.00
_cell.angle_beta   90.00
_cell.angle_gamma   90.00
#
_symmetry.space_group_name_H-M   'P 1'
#
loop_
_entity.id
_entity.type
_entity.pdbx_description
1 polymer ?
#
loop_
_entity_poly.entity_id
_entity_poly.type
_entity_poly.pdbx_seq_one_letter_code
_entity_poly.pdbx_strand_id
1 'polypeptide(L)'
;FHRDDLNYRRLVTDVRMQSNAVVICIMDTSGSMDTMKKYLARSFFFLLHQFVRTRYSNVEVVFISHHTQAREVSEEEFFTKGESGGTMISSGYNKALEVIEQRYHPSLWNIYAFHCSDGDNWEQDNAATMKAAADLCALCNLFGYGEIKPLNSGDYGESMLDMFENLRESNFHALKIENKEDIWPSFKAFLSRERETSSARDTP
;
A
#
# COMPACT_ATOMS: atom_id res chain seq x y z
N PHE A 1 -43.65 -24.85 34.96
CA PHE A 1 -42.41 -24.33 34.36
C PHE A 1 -41.73 -25.50 33.65
N HIS A 2 -41.79 -25.50 32.31
CA HIS A 2 -41.08 -26.47 31.51
C HIS A 2 -39.60 -25.99 31.35
N ARG A 3 -38.65 -26.95 31.31
CA ARG A 3 -37.22 -26.68 31.15
C ARG A 3 -36.85 -25.95 29.84
N ASP A 4 -37.78 -25.97 28.88
CA ASP A 4 -37.64 -25.35 27.54
C ASP A 4 -37.96 -23.84 27.54
N ASP A 5 -38.47 -23.27 28.67
CA ASP A 5 -38.77 -21.83 28.75
C ASP A 5 -37.60 -20.97 29.26
N LEU A 6 -36.42 -21.57 29.47
CA LEU A 6 -35.23 -20.84 29.90
C LEU A 6 -34.39 -20.34 28.73
N ASN A 7 -34.67 -19.14 28.29
CA ASN A 7 -33.80 -18.42 27.33
C ASN A 7 -32.56 -17.90 28.08
N TYR A 8 -31.44 -18.60 27.92
CA TYR A 8 -30.13 -18.14 28.40
C TYR A 8 -29.57 -17.09 27.46
N ARG A 9 -29.56 -15.83 27.89
CA ARG A 9 -28.74 -14.79 27.24
C ARG A 9 -27.31 -14.94 27.76
N ARG A 10 -26.43 -15.51 26.94
CA ARG A 10 -25.00 -15.51 27.20
C ARG A 10 -24.46 -14.13 26.81
N LEU A 11 -23.95 -13.38 27.77
CA LEU A 11 -23.15 -12.17 27.48
C LEU A 11 -21.84 -12.66 26.86
N VAL A 12 -21.70 -12.56 25.57
CA VAL A 12 -20.41 -12.70 24.89
C VAL A 12 -19.78 -11.32 24.92
N THR A 13 -18.79 -11.13 25.78
CA THR A 13 -17.95 -9.94 25.74
C THR A 13 -17.07 -10.08 24.50
N ASP A 14 -17.47 -9.42 23.42
CA ASP A 14 -16.65 -9.27 22.24
C ASP A 14 -15.55 -8.25 22.60
N VAL A 15 -14.41 -8.74 23.03
CA VAL A 15 -13.22 -7.91 23.25
C VAL A 15 -12.68 -7.57 21.86
N ARG A 16 -13.25 -6.55 21.23
CA ARG A 16 -12.60 -5.91 20.09
C ARG A 16 -11.34 -5.27 20.62
N MET A 17 -10.21 -5.93 20.40
CA MET A 17 -8.93 -5.27 20.57
C MET A 17 -8.98 -4.02 19.68
N GLN A 18 -8.85 -2.84 20.26
CA GLN A 18 -8.68 -1.60 19.51
C GLN A 18 -7.37 -1.75 18.75
N SER A 19 -7.45 -2.21 17.54
CA SER A 19 -6.27 -2.39 16.71
C SER A 19 -6.01 -1.08 15.98
N ASN A 20 -4.79 -0.57 16.13
CA ASN A 20 -4.31 0.57 15.37
C ASN A 20 -3.87 0.11 13.98
N ALA A 21 -4.12 0.92 12.98
CA ALA A 21 -3.60 0.71 11.65
C ALA A 21 -2.97 1.98 11.09
N VAL A 22 -1.90 1.84 10.35
CA VAL A 22 -1.32 2.91 9.55
C VAL A 22 -1.31 2.51 8.09
N VAL A 23 -1.70 3.45 7.23
CA VAL A 23 -1.63 3.33 5.78
C VAL A 23 -0.57 4.28 5.28
N ILE A 24 0.51 3.75 4.74
CA ILE A 24 1.60 4.51 4.14
C ILE A 24 1.38 4.56 2.63
N CYS A 25 1.01 5.72 2.13
CA CYS A 25 0.79 6.00 0.72
C CYS A 25 2.08 6.56 0.12
N ILE A 26 2.67 5.84 -0.83
CA ILE A 26 3.90 6.25 -1.51
C ILE A 26 3.53 6.55 -2.96
N MET A 27 3.90 7.72 -3.47
CA MET A 27 3.62 8.10 -4.85
C MET A 27 4.87 8.66 -5.52
N ASP A 28 5.10 8.16 -6.71
CA ASP A 28 6.03 8.74 -7.65
C ASP A 28 5.49 10.11 -8.13
N THR A 29 6.30 11.13 -7.97
CA THR A 29 6.00 12.50 -8.41
C THR A 29 6.93 12.97 -9.51
N SER A 30 7.72 12.06 -10.10
CA SER A 30 8.62 12.32 -11.24
C SER A 30 7.89 12.94 -12.43
N GLY A 31 8.66 13.49 -13.36
CA GLY A 31 8.10 14.22 -14.52
C GLY A 31 7.26 13.37 -15.46
N SER A 32 7.44 12.05 -15.46
CA SER A 32 6.65 11.08 -16.24
C SER A 32 5.25 10.83 -15.69
N MET A 33 5.04 11.14 -14.40
CA MET A 33 3.72 11.05 -13.73
C MET A 33 2.83 12.23 -14.10
N ASP A 34 2.13 12.12 -15.21
CA ASP A 34 1.19 13.13 -15.70
C ASP A 34 -0.11 13.24 -14.85
N THR A 35 -1.00 14.14 -15.25
CA THR A 35 -2.27 14.40 -14.55
C THR A 35 -3.17 13.17 -14.51
N MET A 36 -3.20 12.36 -15.59
CA MET A 36 -4.04 11.15 -15.65
C MET A 36 -3.51 10.08 -14.72
N LYS A 37 -2.20 9.83 -14.73
CA LYS A 37 -1.54 8.87 -13.85
C LYS A 37 -1.76 9.24 -12.38
N LYS A 38 -1.59 10.50 -12.01
CA LYS A 38 -1.88 11.01 -10.66
C LYS A 38 -3.35 10.86 -10.28
N TYR A 39 -4.28 11.05 -11.22
CA TYR A 39 -5.71 10.82 -10.97
C TYR A 39 -6.01 9.35 -10.65
N LEU A 40 -5.43 8.41 -11.39
CA LEU A 40 -5.59 6.97 -11.15
C LEU A 40 -5.01 6.57 -9.78
N ALA A 41 -3.79 7.03 -9.46
CA ALA A 41 -3.18 6.83 -8.15
C ALA A 41 -4.05 7.36 -7.00
N ARG A 42 -4.53 8.58 -7.12
CA ARG A 42 -5.41 9.22 -6.13
C ARG A 42 -6.68 8.41 -5.90
N SER A 43 -7.30 7.95 -6.97
CA SER A 43 -8.54 7.15 -6.89
C SER A 43 -8.32 5.84 -6.14
N PHE A 44 -7.17 5.19 -6.37
CA PHE A 44 -6.78 3.98 -5.66
C PHE A 44 -6.55 4.25 -4.15
N PHE A 45 -5.76 5.26 -3.81
CA PHE A 45 -5.49 5.63 -2.41
C PHE A 45 -6.75 6.02 -1.65
N PHE A 46 -7.69 6.71 -2.30
CA PHE A 46 -8.97 7.06 -1.71
C PHE A 46 -9.77 5.81 -1.30
N LEU A 47 -9.88 4.82 -2.18
CA LEU A 47 -10.57 3.56 -1.88
C LEU A 47 -9.90 2.81 -0.74
N LEU A 48 -8.56 2.75 -0.76
CA LEU A 48 -7.78 2.10 0.29
C LEU A 48 -8.03 2.73 1.66
N HIS A 49 -7.95 4.06 1.75
CA HIS A 49 -8.21 4.79 2.99
C HIS A 49 -9.62 4.52 3.52
N GLN A 50 -10.65 4.60 2.64
CA GLN A 50 -12.03 4.31 3.04
C GLN A 50 -12.16 2.88 3.58
N PHE A 51 -11.52 1.91 2.94
CA PHE A 51 -11.60 0.51 3.36
C PHE A 51 -10.95 0.28 4.73
N VAL A 52 -9.73 0.75 4.94
CA VAL A 52 -9.00 0.53 6.21
C VAL A 52 -9.80 1.12 7.38
N ARG A 53 -10.44 2.28 7.18
CA ARG A 53 -11.33 2.89 8.20
C ARG A 53 -12.56 2.06 8.53
N THR A 54 -12.99 1.14 7.68
CA THR A 54 -14.09 0.22 8.03
C THR A 54 -13.68 -0.93 8.93
N ARG A 55 -12.36 -1.22 9.01
CA ARG A 55 -11.82 -2.36 9.73
C ARG A 55 -11.21 -2.02 11.08
N TYR A 56 -10.61 -0.84 11.18
CA TYR A 56 -9.85 -0.41 12.34
C TYR A 56 -10.49 0.81 12.97
N SER A 57 -10.46 0.88 14.31
CA SER A 57 -11.04 2.00 15.06
C SER A 57 -10.12 3.23 15.05
N ASN A 58 -8.82 3.01 14.97
CA ASN A 58 -7.81 4.06 14.88
C ASN A 58 -6.96 3.84 13.62
N VAL A 59 -7.06 4.76 12.66
CA VAL A 59 -6.33 4.68 11.39
C VAL A 59 -5.57 5.98 11.17
N GLU A 60 -4.26 5.87 11.05
CA GLU A 60 -3.40 6.96 10.61
C GLU A 60 -3.01 6.77 9.14
N VAL A 61 -2.79 7.88 8.44
CA VAL A 61 -2.34 7.88 7.06
C VAL A 61 -1.09 8.74 6.94
N VAL A 62 -0.09 8.18 6.28
CA VAL A 62 1.17 8.86 5.98
C VAL A 62 1.31 8.97 4.47
N PHE A 63 1.65 10.16 4.00
CA PHE A 63 1.86 10.43 2.59
C PHE A 63 3.33 10.68 2.32
N ILE A 64 3.92 9.89 1.42
CA ILE A 64 5.31 10.00 0.98
C ILE A 64 5.33 10.26 -0.51
N SER A 65 5.89 11.38 -0.93
CA SER A 65 6.22 11.65 -2.32
C SER A 65 7.70 11.34 -2.58
N HIS A 66 7.98 10.78 -3.74
CA HIS A 66 9.36 10.56 -4.16
C HIS A 66 9.58 10.90 -5.64
N HIS A 67 10.79 11.26 -5.94
CA HIS A 67 11.41 11.30 -7.25
C HIS A 67 12.82 10.73 -7.12
N THR A 68 13.91 11.53 -7.17
CA THR A 68 15.27 11.09 -6.78
C THR A 68 15.48 11.10 -5.26
N GLN A 69 14.62 11.80 -4.53
CA GLN A 69 14.58 11.87 -3.07
C GLN A 69 13.14 11.75 -2.60
N ALA A 70 12.95 11.17 -1.43
CA ALA A 70 11.63 11.04 -0.83
C ALA A 70 11.46 11.93 0.40
N ARG A 71 10.22 12.37 0.61
CA ARG A 71 9.83 13.14 1.79
C ARG A 71 8.40 12.83 2.19
N GLU A 72 8.13 12.91 3.48
CA GLU A 72 6.75 12.95 3.97
C GLU A 72 6.14 14.32 3.63
N VAL A 73 4.89 14.30 3.19
CA VAL A 73 4.16 15.47 2.71
C VAL A 73 2.76 15.52 3.29
N SER A 74 2.11 16.67 3.23
CA SER A 74 0.68 16.77 3.53
C SER A 74 -0.16 16.07 2.47
N GLU A 75 -1.41 15.71 2.81
CA GLU A 75 -2.37 15.17 1.85
C GLU A 75 -2.55 16.08 0.64
N GLU A 76 -2.65 17.40 0.86
CA GLU A 76 -2.79 18.39 -0.21
C GLU A 76 -1.58 18.37 -1.15
N GLU A 77 -0.37 18.39 -0.61
CA GLU A 77 0.86 18.33 -1.41
C GLU A 77 0.96 17.03 -2.20
N PHE A 78 0.63 15.90 -1.56
CA PHE A 78 0.68 14.57 -2.18
C PHE A 78 -0.16 14.50 -3.46
N PHE A 79 -1.33 15.14 -3.45
CA PHE A 79 -2.23 15.10 -4.58
C PHE A 79 -2.09 16.25 -5.58
N THR A 80 -1.43 17.33 -5.24
CA THR A 80 -1.36 18.51 -6.10
C THR A 80 0.02 18.77 -6.68
N LYS A 81 1.08 18.48 -5.95
CA LYS A 81 2.44 18.74 -6.42
C LYS A 81 2.93 17.70 -7.43
N GLY A 82 3.62 18.17 -8.45
CA GLY A 82 4.46 17.41 -9.34
C GLY A 82 5.88 17.95 -9.24
N GLU A 83 6.86 17.09 -9.32
CA GLU A 83 8.25 17.48 -9.31
C GLU A 83 8.88 17.07 -10.64
N SER A 84 9.90 17.80 -11.08
CA SER A 84 10.67 17.45 -12.27
C SER A 84 11.94 16.73 -11.84
N GLY A 85 12.23 15.57 -12.40
CA GLY A 85 13.43 14.81 -12.08
C GLY A 85 13.31 13.35 -12.52
N GLY A 86 14.40 12.61 -12.34
CA GLY A 86 14.40 11.15 -12.53
C GLY A 86 13.75 10.45 -11.34
N THR A 87 13.70 9.11 -11.39
CA THR A 87 13.03 8.29 -10.39
C THR A 87 14.02 7.38 -9.68
N MET A 88 14.01 7.40 -8.35
CA MET A 88 14.66 6.45 -7.45
C MET A 88 13.59 5.90 -6.49
N ILE A 89 13.04 4.75 -6.82
CA ILE A 89 11.96 4.11 -6.05
C ILE A 89 12.45 3.74 -4.64
N SER A 90 13.72 3.31 -4.53
CA SER A 90 14.32 2.98 -3.23
C SER A 90 14.24 4.12 -2.22
N SER A 91 14.28 5.37 -2.68
CA SER A 91 14.17 6.54 -1.81
C SER A 91 12.82 6.58 -1.08
N GLY A 92 11.72 6.27 -1.80
CA GLY A 92 10.37 6.19 -1.24
C GLY A 92 10.24 5.07 -0.20
N TYR A 93 10.79 3.90 -0.50
CA TYR A 93 10.74 2.75 0.40
C TYR A 93 11.59 2.95 1.66
N ASN A 94 12.79 3.49 1.52
CA ASN A 94 13.64 3.84 2.66
C ASN A 94 12.97 4.89 3.56
N LYS A 95 12.27 5.87 2.98
CA LYS A 95 11.51 6.85 3.77
C LYS A 95 10.34 6.19 4.51
N ALA A 96 9.66 5.23 3.91
CA ALA A 96 8.61 4.46 4.57
C ALA A 96 9.17 3.63 5.75
N LEU A 97 10.31 2.95 5.56
CA LEU A 97 11.01 2.22 6.61
C LEU A 97 11.40 3.13 7.78
N GLU A 98 11.96 4.31 7.50
CA GLU A 98 12.28 5.32 8.51
C GLU A 98 11.04 5.75 9.32
N VAL A 99 9.92 6.01 8.65
CA VAL A 99 8.66 6.39 9.28
C VAL A 99 8.11 5.26 10.17
N ILE A 100 8.19 4.01 9.70
CA ILE A 100 7.78 2.84 10.48
C ILE A 100 8.62 2.71 11.75
N GLU A 101 9.95 2.80 11.61
CA GLU A 101 10.86 2.69 12.75
C GLU A 101 10.62 3.77 13.80
N GLN A 102 10.37 5.00 13.37
CA GLN A 102 10.20 6.14 14.28
C GLN A 102 8.84 6.18 14.97
N ARG A 103 7.75 5.71 14.33
CA ARG A 103 6.38 5.96 14.81
C ARG A 103 5.47 4.74 14.90
N TYR A 104 5.72 3.70 14.11
CA TYR A 104 4.75 2.61 13.94
C TYR A 104 5.36 1.24 14.20
N HIS A 105 5.59 0.93 15.47
CA HIS A 105 6.17 -0.37 15.82
C HIS A 105 5.23 -1.51 15.41
N PRO A 106 5.70 -2.55 14.67
CA PRO A 106 4.83 -3.61 14.13
C PRO A 106 4.06 -4.44 15.17
N SER A 107 4.52 -4.46 16.44
CA SER A 107 3.77 -5.13 17.53
C SER A 107 2.55 -4.35 18.01
N LEU A 108 2.43 -3.06 17.68
CA LEU A 108 1.37 -2.16 18.14
C LEU A 108 0.49 -1.67 16.99
N TRP A 109 0.97 -1.77 15.75
CA TRP A 109 0.33 -1.24 14.57
C TRP A 109 0.19 -2.30 13.48
N ASN A 110 -0.96 -2.34 12.83
CA ASN A 110 -1.12 -3.02 11.56
C ASN A 110 -0.66 -2.06 10.45
N ILE A 111 0.37 -2.44 9.73
CA ILE A 111 1.06 -1.58 8.78
C ILE A 111 0.71 -2.00 7.35
N TYR A 112 0.19 -1.05 6.59
CA TYR A 112 -0.16 -1.20 5.18
C TYR A 112 0.63 -0.18 4.37
N ALA A 113 1.42 -0.62 3.41
CA ALA A 113 2.14 0.25 2.51
C ALA A 113 1.65 0.04 1.07
N PHE A 114 1.47 1.15 0.35
CA PHE A 114 1.06 1.11 -1.05
C PHE A 114 1.84 2.14 -1.84
N HIS A 115 2.42 1.68 -2.95
CA HIS A 115 3.17 2.52 -3.86
C HIS A 115 2.51 2.55 -5.23
N CYS A 116 2.36 3.74 -5.80
CA CYS A 116 1.95 3.97 -7.17
C CYS A 116 3.05 4.71 -7.93
N SER A 117 3.46 4.16 -9.08
CA SER A 117 4.46 4.70 -9.99
C SER A 117 4.09 4.32 -11.42
N ASP A 118 4.69 4.92 -12.42
CA ASP A 118 4.52 4.51 -13.83
C ASP A 118 5.50 3.41 -14.29
N GLY A 119 6.27 2.88 -13.37
CA GLY A 119 7.19 1.77 -13.62
C GLY A 119 8.60 2.20 -13.99
N ASP A 120 8.83 3.50 -14.20
CA ASP A 120 10.17 4.00 -14.49
C ASP A 120 11.02 4.00 -13.20
N ASN A 121 12.24 3.50 -13.31
CA ASN A 121 13.25 3.59 -12.26
C ASN A 121 14.65 3.64 -12.88
N TRP A 122 15.58 4.27 -12.23
CA TRP A 122 16.97 4.20 -12.68
C TRP A 122 17.52 2.78 -12.47
N GLU A 123 18.11 2.20 -13.51
CA GLU A 123 18.65 0.84 -13.47
C GLU A 123 19.59 0.59 -12.27
N GLN A 124 20.44 1.57 -11.95
CA GLN A 124 21.35 1.52 -10.80
C GLN A 124 20.63 1.49 -9.45
N ASP A 125 19.36 1.89 -9.37
CA ASP A 125 18.54 1.86 -8.16
C ASP A 125 17.78 0.54 -7.98
N ASN A 126 17.67 -0.29 -9.01
CA ASN A 126 16.85 -1.50 -9.00
C ASN A 126 17.20 -2.45 -7.86
N ALA A 127 18.49 -2.70 -7.63
CA ALA A 127 18.92 -3.58 -6.55
C ALA A 127 18.57 -3.01 -5.15
N ALA A 128 18.71 -1.71 -4.96
CA ALA A 128 18.33 -1.03 -3.73
C ALA A 128 16.81 -1.03 -3.53
N THR A 129 16.04 -0.84 -4.61
CA THR A 129 14.59 -0.92 -4.62
C THR A 129 14.10 -2.30 -4.19
N MET A 130 14.63 -3.37 -4.78
CA MET A 130 14.24 -4.74 -4.45
C MET A 130 14.56 -5.09 -2.99
N LYS A 131 15.72 -4.65 -2.49
CA LYS A 131 16.09 -4.84 -1.08
C LYS A 131 15.13 -4.11 -0.16
N ALA A 132 14.87 -2.83 -0.39
CA ALA A 132 13.98 -2.03 0.44
C ALA A 132 12.52 -2.53 0.39
N ALA A 133 12.07 -3.08 -0.77
CA ALA A 133 10.78 -3.73 -0.89
C ALA A 133 10.66 -4.98 0.00
N ALA A 134 11.69 -5.83 0.02
CA ALA A 134 11.74 -7.00 0.90
C ALA A 134 11.75 -6.58 2.39
N ASP A 135 12.52 -5.55 2.74
CA ASP A 135 12.55 -5.01 4.10
C ASP A 135 11.17 -4.46 4.52
N LEU A 136 10.43 -3.80 3.62
CA LEU A 136 9.03 -3.37 3.86
C LEU A 136 8.09 -4.56 4.05
N CYS A 137 8.21 -5.61 3.24
CA CYS A 137 7.40 -6.81 3.39
C CYS A 137 7.59 -7.46 4.76
N ALA A 138 8.80 -7.42 5.31
CA ALA A 138 9.08 -7.98 6.63
C ALA A 138 8.35 -7.22 7.78
N LEU A 139 8.01 -5.95 7.58
CA LEU A 139 7.37 -5.11 8.61
C LEU A 139 5.86 -4.91 8.38
N CYS A 140 5.41 -4.98 7.12
CA CYS A 140 4.03 -4.69 6.75
C CYS A 140 3.13 -5.93 6.87
N ASN A 141 1.86 -5.70 7.18
CA ASN A 141 0.81 -6.71 7.01
C ASN A 141 0.52 -6.96 5.52
N LEU A 142 0.59 -5.89 4.73
CA LEU A 142 0.44 -5.93 3.29
C LEU A 142 1.26 -4.80 2.66
N PHE A 143 2.02 -5.14 1.62
CA PHE A 143 2.69 -4.18 0.76
C PHE A 143 2.19 -4.32 -0.68
N GLY A 144 1.70 -3.24 -1.25
CA GLY A 144 1.16 -3.20 -2.59
C GLY A 144 1.93 -2.27 -3.51
N TYR A 145 2.12 -2.71 -4.77
CA TYR A 145 2.64 -1.90 -5.85
C TYR A 145 1.63 -1.81 -7.00
N GLY A 146 1.28 -0.61 -7.39
CA GLY A 146 0.41 -0.33 -8.53
C GLY A 146 1.19 0.38 -9.63
N GLU A 147 1.48 -0.32 -10.74
CA GLU A 147 2.06 0.31 -11.92
C GLU A 147 0.97 0.97 -12.75
N ILE A 148 1.04 2.30 -12.85
CA ILE A 148 0.07 3.11 -13.58
C ILE A 148 0.57 3.33 -14.98
N LYS A 149 0.04 2.56 -15.92
CA LYS A 149 0.45 2.57 -17.33
C LYS A 149 -0.78 2.67 -18.24
N PRO A 150 -1.30 3.89 -18.47
CA PRO A 150 -2.45 4.10 -19.33
C PRO A 150 -2.24 3.50 -20.72
N LEU A 151 -3.31 2.95 -21.31
CA LEU A 151 -3.32 2.52 -22.71
C LEU A 151 -2.83 3.68 -23.60
N ASN A 152 -1.79 3.46 -24.37
CA ASN A 152 -1.06 4.44 -25.21
C ASN A 152 0.04 5.26 -24.49
N SER A 153 0.38 5.01 -23.25
CA SER A 153 1.65 5.48 -22.72
C SER A 153 2.78 4.69 -23.35
N GLY A 154 3.78 5.39 -23.90
CA GLY A 154 4.92 4.73 -24.53
C GLY A 154 5.61 3.75 -23.56
N ASP A 155 6.04 2.61 -24.09
CA ASP A 155 6.81 1.62 -23.33
C ASP A 155 8.28 2.06 -23.34
N TYR A 156 8.77 2.56 -22.24
CA TYR A 156 10.15 2.99 -22.09
C TYR A 156 10.88 2.04 -21.11
N GLY A 157 11.45 0.97 -21.64
CA GLY A 157 12.34 0.09 -20.87
C GLY A 157 11.68 -1.04 -20.09
N GLU A 158 12.46 -1.66 -19.23
CA GLU A 158 12.03 -2.74 -18.35
C GLU A 158 11.13 -2.20 -17.23
N SER A 159 9.95 -2.78 -17.10
CA SER A 159 8.96 -2.36 -16.11
C SER A 159 9.35 -2.82 -14.70
N MET A 160 9.14 -1.98 -13.70
CA MET A 160 9.30 -2.40 -12.31
C MET A 160 8.33 -3.53 -11.93
N LEU A 161 7.20 -3.63 -12.59
CA LEU A 161 6.26 -4.75 -12.40
C LEU A 161 6.93 -6.09 -12.71
N ASP A 162 7.67 -6.17 -13.84
CA ASP A 162 8.39 -7.39 -14.26
C ASP A 162 9.49 -7.75 -13.25
N MET A 163 10.17 -6.76 -12.70
CA MET A 163 11.19 -6.97 -11.66
C MET A 163 10.57 -7.48 -10.37
N PHE A 164 9.43 -6.95 -9.97
CA PHE A 164 8.72 -7.37 -8.76
C PHE A 164 8.12 -8.77 -8.83
N GLU A 165 8.01 -9.39 -10.01
CA GLU A 165 7.70 -10.82 -10.14
C GLU A 165 8.70 -11.73 -9.42
N ASN A 166 9.93 -11.24 -9.20
CA ASN A 166 10.97 -11.95 -8.46
C ASN A 166 10.84 -11.80 -6.94
N LEU A 167 10.01 -10.89 -6.45
CA LEU A 167 9.74 -10.68 -5.02
C LEU A 167 8.63 -11.65 -4.56
N ARG A 168 9.03 -12.76 -3.93
CA ARG A 168 8.14 -13.86 -3.56
C ARG A 168 7.61 -13.78 -2.12
N GLU A 169 7.38 -12.58 -1.63
CA GLU A 169 6.82 -12.38 -0.31
C GLU A 169 5.29 -12.57 -0.35
N SER A 170 4.75 -13.37 0.57
CA SER A 170 3.32 -13.73 0.57
C SER A 170 2.38 -12.54 0.79
N ASN A 171 2.88 -11.47 1.41
CA ASN A 171 2.17 -10.22 1.68
C ASN A 171 2.53 -9.10 0.70
N PHE A 172 3.25 -9.40 -0.39
CA PHE A 172 3.52 -8.47 -1.48
C PHE A 172 2.59 -8.71 -2.65
N HIS A 173 2.06 -7.63 -3.21
CA HIS A 173 1.22 -7.68 -4.41
C HIS A 173 1.53 -6.54 -5.35
N ALA A 174 1.86 -6.91 -6.59
CA ALA A 174 2.03 -5.96 -7.68
C ALA A 174 0.92 -6.14 -8.72
N LEU A 175 0.48 -5.05 -9.31
CA LEU A 175 -0.55 -5.05 -10.35
C LEU A 175 -0.41 -3.84 -11.27
N LYS A 176 -1.02 -3.94 -12.46
CA LYS A 176 -1.08 -2.88 -13.45
C LYS A 176 -2.43 -2.17 -13.42
N ILE A 177 -2.42 -0.86 -13.54
CA ILE A 177 -3.60 0.01 -13.64
C ILE A 177 -3.49 0.78 -14.95
N GLU A 178 -4.30 0.42 -15.93
CA GLU A 178 -4.29 1.05 -17.26
C GLU A 178 -5.37 2.11 -17.42
N ASN A 179 -6.49 1.91 -16.72
CA ASN A 179 -7.64 2.80 -16.80
C ASN A 179 -8.43 2.82 -15.47
N LYS A 180 -9.45 3.65 -15.42
CA LYS A 180 -10.27 3.84 -14.21
C LYS A 180 -11.04 2.56 -13.81
N GLU A 181 -11.43 1.77 -14.77
CA GLU A 181 -12.17 0.52 -14.56
C GLU A 181 -11.34 -0.53 -13.85
N ASP A 182 -10.01 -0.46 -13.95
CA ASP A 182 -9.08 -1.40 -13.30
C ASP A 182 -8.92 -1.14 -11.80
N ILE A 183 -9.24 0.08 -11.33
CA ILE A 183 -8.99 0.48 -9.94
C ILE A 183 -9.76 -0.43 -8.96
N TRP A 184 -11.04 -0.68 -9.22
CA TRP A 184 -11.85 -1.51 -8.33
C TRP A 184 -11.49 -3.00 -8.33
N PRO A 185 -11.28 -3.66 -9.48
CA PRO A 185 -10.74 -5.01 -9.54
C PRO A 185 -9.37 -5.15 -8.85
N SER A 186 -8.47 -4.21 -9.10
CA SER A 186 -7.15 -4.15 -8.48
C SER A 186 -7.24 -4.06 -6.97
N PHE A 187 -8.07 -3.17 -6.48
CA PHE A 187 -8.32 -3.00 -5.06
C PHE A 187 -8.88 -4.28 -4.42
N LYS A 188 -9.84 -4.96 -5.07
CA LYS A 188 -10.36 -6.25 -4.60
C LYS A 188 -9.28 -7.33 -4.54
N ALA A 189 -8.39 -7.38 -5.54
CA ALA A 189 -7.32 -8.36 -5.59
C ALA A 189 -6.35 -8.19 -4.40
N PHE A 190 -6.01 -6.97 -4.03
CA PHE A 190 -5.23 -6.70 -2.82
C PHE A 190 -5.91 -7.21 -1.55
N LEU A 191 -7.20 -6.95 -1.41
CA LEU A 191 -7.93 -7.25 -0.19
C LEU A 191 -8.31 -8.73 -0.02
N SER A 192 -8.48 -9.47 -1.10
CA SER A 192 -8.82 -10.90 -1.01
C SER A 192 -7.67 -11.71 -0.43
N ARG A 193 -6.45 -11.34 -0.76
CA ARG A 193 -5.24 -12.01 -0.24
C ARG A 193 -4.89 -11.65 1.20
N GLU A 194 -5.26 -10.47 1.67
CA GLU A 194 -5.14 -10.13 3.08
C GLU A 194 -5.95 -11.09 3.98
N ARG A 195 -7.13 -11.54 3.51
CA ARG A 195 -7.95 -12.53 4.24
C ARG A 195 -7.26 -13.89 4.34
N GLU A 196 -6.53 -14.30 3.31
CA GLU A 196 -5.80 -15.57 3.29
C GLU A 196 -4.60 -15.53 4.25
N THR A 197 -3.86 -14.42 4.26
CA THR A 197 -2.70 -14.24 5.16
C THR A 197 -3.11 -14.05 6.63
N SER A 198 -4.22 -13.38 6.91
CA SER A 198 -4.74 -13.24 8.28
C SER A 198 -5.25 -14.58 8.83
N SER A 199 -5.92 -15.40 8.02
CA SER A 199 -6.41 -16.70 8.47
C SER A 199 -5.28 -17.71 8.70
N ALA A 200 -4.14 -17.56 8.02
CA ALA A 200 -2.95 -18.40 8.23
C ALA A 200 -2.17 -18.05 9.51
N ARG A 201 -2.31 -16.83 10.03
CA ARG A 201 -1.67 -16.39 11.30
C ARG A 201 -2.50 -16.74 12.54
N ASP A 202 -3.80 -16.99 12.37
CA ASP A 202 -4.74 -17.31 13.47
C ASP A 202 -4.92 -18.82 13.68
N THR A 203 -4.16 -19.68 12.98
CA THR A 203 -4.16 -21.13 13.18
C THR A 203 -3.05 -21.48 14.19
N PRO A 204 -3.39 -22.03 15.38
CA PRO A 204 -2.45 -22.37 16.44
C PRO A 204 -1.50 -23.49 16.07
#